data_5f134f6172fbea02d36e5ac1294b6cf3
#
_entry.id   5f134f6172fbea02d36e5ac1294b6cf3
#
_cell.length_a   1.000
_cell.length_b   1.000
_cell.length_c   1.000
_cell.angle_alpha   90.00
_cell.angle_beta   90.00
_cell.angle_gamma   90.00
#
_symmetry.space_group_name_H-M   'P 1'
#
loop_
_entity.id
_entity.type
_entity.pdbx_description
1 polymer ?
#
loop_
_entity_poly.entity_id
_entity_poly.type
_entity_poly.pdbx_seq_one_letter_code
_entity_poly.pdbx_strand_id
1 'polypeptide(L)'
;KAPKDTNAIFLHIGNGASACAIKGGKCYDTSMGLTPLEGLIMGTRSGDMDPAIINFIAEKEGKTTPEIDNILNKKSGLVGITGKYSDRRDVLTGANEGDERCKLAVDMEAYRLKKYIGAYAAALGRVDAIVCTAGVGEMNTLIRQRALEGLEAFGIKIDSAKNAMCHTRNGEMEISTDDSKVKIYVIPTDEEIVFIEDVVALTNGTYKDPAEFVYPFEKADYVNHQRARAFAAECEKTPELAKIQAKPRKA
;
A
#
# COMPACT_ATOMS: atom_id res chain seq x y z
N LYS A 1 19.43 7.73 -4.67
CA LYS A 1 20.14 6.43 -4.84
C LYS A 1 19.69 5.76 -6.13
N ALA A 2 20.54 4.97 -6.76
CA ALA A 2 20.13 4.14 -7.88
C ALA A 2 19.24 2.98 -7.38
N PRO A 3 18.34 2.40 -8.21
CA PRO A 3 17.52 1.27 -7.79
C PRO A 3 18.33 0.14 -7.15
N LYS A 4 19.47 -0.24 -7.75
CA LYS A 4 20.38 -1.28 -7.25
C LYS A 4 20.97 -1.00 -5.85
N ASP A 5 20.95 0.25 -5.39
CA ASP A 5 21.49 0.67 -4.10
C ASP A 5 20.38 0.98 -3.07
N THR A 6 19.12 0.70 -3.45
CA THR A 6 17.94 1.07 -2.67
C THR A 6 17.28 -0.17 -2.06
N ASN A 7 17.02 -0.11 -0.76
CA ASN A 7 16.17 -1.06 -0.04
C ASN A 7 14.90 -0.32 0.38
N ALA A 8 13.74 -0.86 0.02
CA ALA A 8 12.47 -0.20 0.30
C ALA A 8 11.39 -1.20 0.69
N ILE A 9 10.38 -0.70 1.41
CA ILE A 9 9.16 -1.45 1.72
C ILE A 9 8.02 -0.76 0.98
N PHE A 10 7.34 -1.50 0.12
CA PHE A 10 6.15 -1.02 -0.59
C PHE A 10 4.90 -1.55 0.09
N LEU A 11 3.97 -0.65 0.35
CA LEU A 11 2.66 -0.93 0.94
C LEU A 11 1.59 -0.53 -0.07
N HIS A 12 1.14 -1.50 -0.85
CA HIS A 12 0.05 -1.31 -1.79
C HIS A 12 -1.27 -1.59 -1.08
N ILE A 13 -2.00 -0.56 -0.70
CA ILE A 13 -3.18 -0.67 0.15
C ILE A 13 -4.40 -0.20 -0.63
N GLY A 14 -5.08 -1.13 -1.25
CA GLY A 14 -6.36 -0.97 -1.94
C GLY A 14 -7.46 -1.81 -1.27
N ASN A 15 -8.52 -2.17 -1.96
CA ASN A 15 -9.49 -3.15 -1.45
C ASN A 15 -8.84 -4.52 -1.25
N GLY A 16 -7.99 -4.97 -2.19
CA GLY A 16 -6.90 -5.90 -1.95
C GLY A 16 -5.69 -5.14 -1.42
N ALA A 17 -4.81 -5.80 -0.67
CA ALA A 17 -3.60 -5.17 -0.15
C ALA A 17 -2.43 -6.16 -0.11
N SER A 18 -1.23 -5.65 -0.35
CA SER A 18 0.01 -6.40 -0.20
C SER A 18 1.15 -5.51 0.27
N ALA A 19 2.14 -6.13 0.88
CA ALA A 19 3.43 -5.51 1.18
C ALA A 19 4.53 -6.23 0.41
N CYS A 20 5.57 -5.49 0.02
CA CYS A 20 6.73 -6.04 -0.68
C CYS A 20 8.01 -5.44 -0.13
N ALA A 21 9.00 -6.27 0.15
CA ALA A 21 10.35 -5.88 0.50
C ALA A 21 11.24 -5.87 -0.74
N ILE A 22 11.86 -4.74 -1.03
CA ILE A 22 12.78 -4.56 -2.15
C ILE A 22 14.20 -4.45 -1.60
N LYS A 23 15.10 -5.29 -2.10
CA LYS A 23 16.53 -5.27 -1.76
C LYS A 23 17.36 -5.05 -3.02
N GLY A 24 18.13 -3.97 -3.04
CA GLY A 24 18.94 -3.65 -4.21
C GLY A 24 18.12 -3.49 -5.51
N GLY A 25 16.92 -2.93 -5.42
CA GLY A 25 16.03 -2.70 -6.56
C GLY A 25 15.26 -3.92 -7.05
N LYS A 26 15.37 -5.07 -6.38
CA LYS A 26 14.66 -6.32 -6.74
C LYS A 26 13.74 -6.75 -5.63
N CYS A 27 12.62 -7.39 -5.97
CA CYS A 27 11.76 -8.02 -4.99
C CYS A 27 12.55 -9.08 -4.20
N TYR A 28 12.54 -8.93 -2.89
CA TYR A 28 13.21 -9.82 -1.94
C TYR A 28 12.20 -10.68 -1.19
N ASP A 29 11.07 -10.11 -0.85
CA ASP A 29 9.98 -10.78 -0.14
C ASP A 29 8.65 -10.08 -0.44
N THR A 30 7.54 -10.82 -0.31
CA THR A 30 6.19 -10.31 -0.48
C THR A 30 5.25 -10.93 0.54
N SER A 31 4.23 -10.18 0.95
CA SER A 31 3.17 -10.68 1.84
C SER A 31 2.21 -11.66 1.18
N MET A 32 2.27 -11.80 -0.15
CA MET A 32 1.44 -12.75 -0.88
C MET A 32 2.10 -14.13 -0.89
N GLY A 33 1.29 -15.18 -0.76
CA GLY A 33 1.74 -16.57 -0.90
C GLY A 33 1.49 -17.11 -2.31
N LEU A 34 1.01 -18.36 -2.39
CA LEU A 34 0.57 -18.96 -3.66
C LEU A 34 -0.55 -18.13 -4.31
N THR A 35 -1.38 -17.50 -3.50
CA THR A 35 -2.46 -16.60 -3.91
C THR A 35 -2.37 -15.29 -3.14
N PRO A 36 -3.07 -14.24 -3.59
CA PRO A 36 -3.12 -12.98 -2.82
C PRO A 36 -4.11 -13.03 -1.64
N LEU A 37 -4.37 -14.21 -1.07
CA LEU A 37 -5.16 -14.38 0.15
C LEU A 37 -4.33 -14.16 1.42
N GLU A 38 -3.09 -14.67 1.41
CA GLU A 38 -2.12 -14.53 2.51
C GLU A 38 -1.73 -13.06 2.73
N GLY A 39 -1.25 -12.74 3.91
CA GLY A 39 -0.62 -11.47 4.23
C GLY A 39 -1.51 -10.48 4.97
N LEU A 40 -1.75 -9.35 4.37
CA LEU A 40 -2.47 -8.22 4.97
C LEU A 40 -3.97 -8.50 5.12
N ILE A 41 -4.60 -7.85 6.09
CA ILE A 41 -6.06 -7.82 6.19
C ILE A 41 -6.60 -6.95 5.06
N MET A 42 -7.62 -7.45 4.34
CA MET A 42 -8.18 -6.77 3.17
C MET A 42 -9.68 -6.51 3.36
N GLY A 43 -10.34 -5.92 2.39
CA GLY A 43 -11.77 -5.65 2.47
C GLY A 43 -12.61 -6.91 2.76
N THR A 44 -12.29 -8.02 2.06
CA THR A 44 -13.02 -9.29 2.18
C THR A 44 -12.12 -10.50 2.45
N ARG A 45 -10.80 -10.41 2.24
CA ARG A 45 -9.83 -11.49 2.44
C ARG A 45 -9.26 -11.45 3.83
N SER A 46 -9.03 -12.64 4.41
CA SER A 46 -8.55 -12.78 5.80
C SER A 46 -7.13 -12.25 6.03
N GLY A 47 -6.24 -12.39 5.05
CA GLY A 47 -4.80 -12.32 5.31
C GLY A 47 -4.33 -13.51 6.14
N ASP A 48 -3.19 -13.35 6.82
CA ASP A 48 -2.58 -14.39 7.65
C ASP A 48 -3.51 -14.86 8.76
N MET A 49 -3.53 -16.15 8.95
CA MET A 49 -4.30 -16.84 10.00
C MET A 49 -3.61 -18.13 10.40
N ASP A 50 -4.03 -18.72 11.51
CA ASP A 50 -3.62 -20.06 11.90
C ASP A 50 -4.22 -21.08 10.89
N PRO A 51 -3.40 -21.90 10.21
CA PRO A 51 -3.88 -22.92 9.28
C PRO A 51 -4.87 -23.92 9.88
N ALA A 52 -4.79 -24.19 11.18
CA ALA A 52 -5.71 -25.11 11.88
C ALA A 52 -7.17 -24.62 11.88
N ILE A 53 -7.40 -23.32 11.68
CA ILE A 53 -8.75 -22.75 11.57
C ILE A 53 -9.54 -23.37 10.42
N ILE A 54 -8.90 -23.78 9.33
CA ILE A 54 -9.55 -24.43 8.19
C ILE A 54 -10.24 -25.73 8.66
N ASN A 55 -9.50 -26.60 9.34
CA ASN A 55 -10.04 -27.85 9.87
C ASN A 55 -11.09 -27.58 10.94
N PHE A 56 -10.86 -26.61 11.82
CA PHE A 56 -11.82 -26.25 12.87
C PHE A 56 -13.19 -25.84 12.30
N ILE A 57 -13.19 -24.99 11.26
CA ILE A 57 -14.44 -24.57 10.60
C ILE A 57 -15.08 -25.76 9.87
N ALA A 58 -14.29 -26.60 9.18
CA ALA A 58 -14.78 -27.78 8.49
C ALA A 58 -15.53 -28.71 9.47
N GLU A 59 -14.94 -29.02 10.61
CA GLU A 59 -15.52 -29.90 11.62
C GLU A 59 -16.73 -29.28 12.32
N LYS A 60 -16.64 -28.01 12.71
CA LYS A 60 -17.70 -27.35 13.51
C LYS A 60 -18.94 -26.99 12.70
N GLU A 61 -18.75 -26.59 11.45
CA GLU A 61 -19.83 -26.11 10.59
C GLU A 61 -20.17 -27.07 9.44
N GLY A 62 -19.49 -28.21 9.33
CA GLY A 62 -19.71 -29.20 8.26
C GLY A 62 -19.40 -28.64 6.87
N LYS A 63 -18.45 -27.70 6.75
CA LYS A 63 -18.14 -27.05 5.49
C LYS A 63 -17.07 -27.79 4.72
N THR A 64 -17.23 -27.79 3.39
CA THR A 64 -16.24 -28.30 2.45
C THR A 64 -15.09 -27.29 2.27
N THR A 65 -13.94 -27.75 1.78
CA THR A 65 -12.78 -26.89 1.49
C THR A 65 -13.12 -25.73 0.56
N PRO A 66 -13.87 -25.90 -0.55
CA PRO A 66 -14.28 -24.78 -1.41
C PRO A 66 -15.16 -23.73 -0.69
N GLU A 67 -16.02 -24.16 0.24
CA GLU A 67 -16.84 -23.23 1.01
C GLU A 67 -16.00 -22.43 1.99
N ILE A 68 -14.99 -23.06 2.61
CA ILE A 68 -14.06 -22.37 3.51
C ILE A 68 -13.18 -21.39 2.71
N ASP A 69 -12.68 -21.80 1.54
CA ASP A 69 -11.94 -20.91 0.66
C ASP A 69 -12.76 -19.65 0.29
N ASN A 70 -14.04 -19.84 -0.04
CA ASN A 70 -14.95 -18.72 -0.29
C ASN A 70 -15.16 -17.82 0.95
N ILE A 71 -15.22 -18.38 2.16
CA ILE A 71 -15.30 -17.61 3.40
C ILE A 71 -14.05 -16.75 3.56
N LEU A 72 -12.87 -17.33 3.40
CA LEU A 72 -11.60 -16.65 3.59
C LEU A 72 -11.35 -15.55 2.55
N ASN A 73 -11.82 -15.76 1.31
CA ASN A 73 -11.66 -14.81 0.21
C ASN A 73 -12.72 -13.70 0.16
N LYS A 74 -13.98 -14.00 0.57
CA LYS A 74 -15.13 -13.12 0.30
C LYS A 74 -15.90 -12.65 1.54
N LYS A 75 -15.72 -13.31 2.68
CA LYS A 75 -16.53 -13.08 3.90
C LYS A 75 -15.68 -12.84 5.15
N SER A 76 -14.39 -12.62 4.96
CA SER A 76 -13.40 -12.35 6.01
C SER A 76 -12.88 -10.91 5.94
N GLY A 77 -11.72 -10.63 6.46
CA GLY A 77 -11.13 -9.29 6.44
C GLY A 77 -12.01 -8.25 7.13
N LEU A 78 -12.07 -7.04 6.58
CA LEU A 78 -12.84 -5.95 7.20
C LEU A 78 -14.33 -6.29 7.31
N VAL A 79 -14.93 -6.91 6.28
CA VAL A 79 -16.35 -7.31 6.35
C VAL A 79 -16.59 -8.38 7.40
N GLY A 80 -15.66 -9.30 7.60
CA GLY A 80 -15.75 -10.30 8.67
C GLY A 80 -15.64 -9.69 10.07
N ILE A 81 -14.75 -8.71 10.25
CA ILE A 81 -14.56 -8.01 11.53
C ILE A 81 -15.75 -7.10 11.83
N THR A 82 -16.18 -6.28 10.89
CA THR A 82 -17.27 -5.32 11.07
C THR A 82 -18.66 -5.98 11.05
N GLY A 83 -18.77 -7.10 10.33
CA GLY A 83 -20.05 -7.79 10.07
C GLY A 83 -20.91 -7.13 8.98
N LYS A 84 -20.44 -6.00 8.37
CA LYS A 84 -21.26 -5.23 7.42
C LYS A 84 -20.47 -4.48 6.34
N TYR A 85 -19.25 -4.01 6.62
CA TYR A 85 -18.52 -3.13 5.71
C TYR A 85 -17.23 -3.78 5.20
N SER A 86 -17.06 -3.80 3.88
CA SER A 86 -15.81 -4.17 3.21
C SER A 86 -15.05 -2.95 2.68
N ASP A 87 -15.75 -1.83 2.44
CA ASP A 87 -15.14 -0.57 2.01
C ASP A 87 -14.60 0.19 3.23
N ARG A 88 -13.33 0.56 3.16
CA ARG A 88 -12.66 1.27 4.26
C ARG A 88 -13.26 2.64 4.55
N ARG A 89 -13.90 3.28 3.58
CA ARG A 89 -14.58 4.57 3.80
C ARG A 89 -15.75 4.40 4.76
N ASP A 90 -16.54 3.33 4.57
CA ASP A 90 -17.67 3.00 5.43
C ASP A 90 -17.18 2.54 6.81
N VAL A 91 -16.09 1.75 6.86
CA VAL A 91 -15.46 1.34 8.12
C VAL A 91 -14.99 2.54 8.92
N LEU A 92 -14.36 3.53 8.28
CA LEU A 92 -13.91 4.75 8.96
C LEU A 92 -15.08 5.62 9.42
N THR A 93 -16.13 5.75 8.61
CA THR A 93 -17.34 6.45 9.01
C THR A 93 -17.94 5.81 10.25
N GLY A 94 -18.14 4.49 10.24
CA GLY A 94 -18.64 3.76 11.40
C GLY A 94 -17.73 3.90 12.63
N ALA A 95 -16.41 3.85 12.46
CA ALA A 95 -15.47 4.06 13.57
C ALA A 95 -15.59 5.45 14.19
N ASN A 96 -15.75 6.50 13.36
CA ASN A 96 -15.95 7.88 13.82
C ASN A 96 -17.32 8.07 14.50
N GLU A 97 -18.34 7.33 14.10
CA GLU A 97 -19.67 7.30 14.72
C GLU A 97 -19.73 6.47 16.02
N GLY A 98 -18.61 5.83 16.37
CA GLY A 98 -18.51 5.11 17.64
C GLY A 98 -18.72 3.60 17.54
N ASP A 99 -18.84 3.02 16.34
CA ASP A 99 -18.95 1.57 16.15
C ASP A 99 -17.65 0.87 16.55
N GLU A 100 -17.71 0.09 17.64
CA GLU A 100 -16.55 -0.59 18.22
C GLU A 100 -15.94 -1.64 17.29
N ARG A 101 -16.74 -2.31 16.46
CA ARG A 101 -16.23 -3.28 15.48
C ARG A 101 -15.50 -2.58 14.33
N CYS A 102 -15.97 -1.42 13.93
CA CYS A 102 -15.27 -0.59 12.93
C CYS A 102 -13.95 -0.05 13.49
N LYS A 103 -13.90 0.40 14.74
CA LYS A 103 -12.66 0.79 15.42
C LYS A 103 -11.67 -0.36 15.48
N LEU A 104 -12.14 -1.54 15.90
CA LEU A 104 -11.33 -2.76 15.95
C LEU A 104 -10.77 -3.12 14.56
N ALA A 105 -11.58 -3.01 13.50
CA ALA A 105 -11.16 -3.31 12.14
C ALA A 105 -10.01 -2.39 11.68
N VAL A 106 -10.11 -1.09 11.97
CA VAL A 106 -9.05 -0.10 11.70
C VAL A 106 -7.76 -0.44 12.47
N ASP A 107 -7.89 -0.78 13.76
CA ASP A 107 -6.75 -1.10 14.61
C ASP A 107 -6.06 -2.40 14.15
N MET A 108 -6.83 -3.43 13.81
CA MET A 108 -6.29 -4.70 13.32
C MET A 108 -5.57 -4.53 11.98
N GLU A 109 -6.13 -3.74 11.05
CA GLU A 109 -5.50 -3.46 9.76
C GLU A 109 -4.15 -2.74 9.96
N ALA A 110 -4.14 -1.66 10.73
CA ALA A 110 -2.93 -0.89 11.01
C ALA A 110 -1.87 -1.72 11.74
N TYR A 111 -2.29 -2.54 12.70
CA TYR A 111 -1.41 -3.44 13.44
C TYR A 111 -0.76 -4.49 12.53
N ARG A 112 -1.52 -5.10 11.61
CA ARG A 112 -1.00 -6.05 10.64
C ARG A 112 0.02 -5.40 9.70
N LEU A 113 -0.27 -4.20 9.21
CA LEU A 113 0.69 -3.41 8.41
C LEU A 113 1.98 -3.17 9.20
N LYS A 114 1.87 -2.72 10.44
CA LYS A 114 3.03 -2.48 11.33
C LYS A 114 3.90 -3.73 11.52
N LYS A 115 3.28 -4.90 11.70
CA LYS A 115 4.00 -6.18 11.80
C LYS A 115 4.79 -6.48 10.53
N TYR A 116 4.22 -6.29 9.34
CA TYR A 116 4.92 -6.51 8.07
C TYR A 116 6.05 -5.52 7.86
N ILE A 117 5.85 -4.24 8.20
CA ILE A 117 6.92 -3.23 8.16
C ILE A 117 8.08 -3.66 9.05
N GLY A 118 7.82 -4.07 10.29
CA GLY A 118 8.84 -4.52 11.23
C GLY A 118 9.56 -5.78 10.76
N ALA A 119 8.83 -6.78 10.26
CA ALA A 119 9.40 -8.01 9.70
C ALA A 119 10.30 -7.72 8.50
N TYR A 120 9.87 -6.88 7.58
CA TYR A 120 10.67 -6.52 6.41
C TYR A 120 11.83 -5.60 6.75
N ALA A 121 11.71 -4.72 7.73
CA ALA A 121 12.84 -3.93 8.23
C ALA A 121 13.93 -4.85 8.78
N ALA A 122 13.55 -5.88 9.54
CA ALA A 122 14.48 -6.89 10.05
C ALA A 122 15.11 -7.72 8.91
N ALA A 123 14.30 -8.20 7.95
CA ALA A 123 14.78 -9.01 6.83
C ALA A 123 15.72 -8.24 5.88
N LEU A 124 15.46 -6.97 5.66
CA LEU A 124 16.30 -6.10 4.82
C LEU A 124 17.58 -5.64 5.53
N GLY A 125 17.57 -5.56 6.87
CA GLY A 125 18.65 -5.03 7.71
C GLY A 125 18.84 -3.51 7.61
N ARG A 126 18.63 -2.94 6.41
CA ARG A 126 18.61 -1.50 6.14
C ARG A 126 17.40 -1.18 5.28
N VAL A 127 16.64 -0.18 5.68
CA VAL A 127 15.53 0.38 4.89
C VAL A 127 15.88 1.83 4.53
N ASP A 128 15.78 2.17 3.27
CA ASP A 128 15.99 3.54 2.79
C ASP A 128 14.67 4.30 2.64
N ALA A 129 13.60 3.59 2.27
CA ALA A 129 12.29 4.19 2.08
C ALA A 129 11.13 3.22 2.39
N ILE A 130 9.99 3.79 2.79
CA ILE A 130 8.68 3.14 2.77
C ILE A 130 7.82 3.89 1.77
N VAL A 131 7.10 3.15 0.94
CA VAL A 131 6.21 3.70 -0.09
C VAL A 131 4.79 3.23 0.17
N CYS A 132 3.88 4.18 0.38
CA CYS A 132 2.45 3.94 0.46
C CYS A 132 1.82 4.24 -0.90
N THR A 133 1.00 3.31 -1.41
CA THR A 133 0.41 3.41 -2.74
C THR A 133 -0.96 2.73 -2.79
N ALA A 134 -1.66 2.83 -3.91
CA ALA A 134 -3.06 2.46 -4.09
C ALA A 134 -4.05 3.30 -3.26
N GLY A 135 -5.34 3.15 -3.55
CA GLY A 135 -6.36 4.09 -3.11
C GLY A 135 -6.38 4.41 -1.62
N VAL A 136 -6.17 3.43 -0.74
CA VAL A 136 -6.10 3.62 0.71
C VAL A 136 -4.72 4.15 1.13
N GLY A 137 -3.65 3.57 0.58
CA GLY A 137 -2.28 4.06 0.85
C GLY A 137 -2.09 5.51 0.45
N GLU A 138 -2.74 5.96 -0.63
CA GLU A 138 -2.67 7.33 -1.13
C GLU A 138 -3.55 8.31 -0.35
N MET A 139 -4.79 7.91 0.01
CA MET A 139 -5.81 8.84 0.50
C MET A 139 -6.11 8.73 2.00
N ASN A 140 -5.74 7.62 2.65
CA ASN A 140 -6.11 7.38 4.04
C ASN A 140 -4.99 7.74 5.01
N THR A 141 -5.05 8.95 5.54
CA THR A 141 -4.04 9.47 6.47
C THR A 141 -4.03 8.73 7.81
N LEU A 142 -5.20 8.26 8.29
CA LEU A 142 -5.30 7.57 9.57
C LEU A 142 -4.61 6.20 9.53
N ILE A 143 -4.82 5.42 8.47
CA ILE A 143 -4.16 4.11 8.33
C ILE A 143 -2.65 4.28 8.21
N ARG A 144 -2.17 5.24 7.42
CA ARG A 144 -0.73 5.53 7.33
C ARG A 144 -0.16 5.93 8.69
N GLN A 145 -0.85 6.85 9.40
CA GLN A 145 -0.42 7.30 10.73
C GLN A 145 -0.29 6.13 11.69
N ARG A 146 -1.34 5.31 11.84
CA ARG A 146 -1.36 4.21 12.81
C ARG A 146 -0.40 3.07 12.44
N ALA A 147 -0.20 2.82 11.15
CA ALA A 147 0.74 1.80 10.71
C ALA A 147 2.21 2.19 10.93
N LEU A 148 2.53 3.49 10.87
CA LEU A 148 3.91 4.00 10.87
C LEU A 148 4.35 4.64 12.19
N GLU A 149 3.43 5.05 13.07
CA GLU A 149 3.77 5.57 14.38
C GLU A 149 4.39 4.49 15.28
N GLY A 150 5.29 4.86 16.19
CA GLY A 150 5.94 3.94 17.14
C GLY A 150 7.01 3.06 16.50
N LEU A 151 7.52 3.43 15.31
CA LEU A 151 8.59 2.71 14.60
C LEU A 151 9.92 3.46 14.61
N GLU A 152 10.08 4.42 15.52
CA GLU A 152 11.28 5.28 15.64
C GLU A 152 12.56 4.46 15.90
N ALA A 153 12.44 3.32 16.60
CA ALA A 153 13.56 2.40 16.83
C ALA A 153 14.15 1.85 15.51
N PHE A 154 13.34 1.76 14.46
CA PHE A 154 13.76 1.39 13.10
C PHE A 154 14.23 2.58 12.27
N GLY A 155 14.24 3.80 12.85
CA GLY A 155 14.57 5.03 12.14
C GLY A 155 13.44 5.53 11.23
N ILE A 156 12.22 5.04 11.40
CA ILE A 156 11.01 5.41 10.67
C ILE A 156 10.27 6.44 11.52
N LYS A 157 10.15 7.67 11.04
CA LYS A 157 9.44 8.75 11.73
C LYS A 157 8.49 9.45 10.78
N ILE A 158 7.19 9.22 10.96
CA ILE A 158 6.14 9.90 10.21
C ILE A 158 5.93 11.32 10.75
N ASP A 159 5.78 12.29 9.85
CA ASP A 159 5.36 13.65 10.18
C ASP A 159 3.83 13.73 10.08
N SER A 160 3.17 13.84 11.22
CA SER A 160 1.70 13.84 11.29
C SER A 160 1.07 15.03 10.55
N ALA A 161 1.74 16.19 10.52
CA ALA A 161 1.24 17.36 9.79
C ALA A 161 1.36 17.18 8.28
N LYS A 162 2.53 16.71 7.79
CA LYS A 162 2.72 16.37 6.38
C LYS A 162 1.75 15.25 5.96
N ASN A 163 1.58 14.22 6.78
CA ASN A 163 0.65 13.14 6.51
C ASN A 163 -0.80 13.62 6.43
N ALA A 164 -1.22 14.50 7.34
CA ALA A 164 -2.58 15.05 7.34
C ALA A 164 -2.89 15.86 6.08
N MET A 165 -1.92 16.54 5.49
CA MET A 165 -2.05 17.29 4.23
C MET A 165 -2.05 16.37 2.99
N CYS A 166 -1.53 15.16 3.09
CA CYS A 166 -1.34 14.27 1.95
C CYS A 166 -2.61 13.55 1.56
N HIS A 167 -3.45 14.18 0.72
CA HIS A 167 -4.72 13.68 0.18
C HIS A 167 -4.79 13.82 -1.35
N THR A 168 -3.69 13.64 -2.05
CA THR A 168 -3.66 13.82 -3.51
C THR A 168 -3.28 12.52 -4.21
N ARG A 169 -3.81 12.35 -5.44
CA ARG A 169 -3.40 11.33 -6.40
C ARG A 169 -2.62 11.91 -7.56
N ASN A 170 -2.28 13.20 -7.49
CA ASN A 170 -1.70 13.94 -8.60
C ASN A 170 -0.23 14.26 -8.42
N GLY A 171 0.33 13.99 -7.24
CA GLY A 171 1.74 14.23 -6.97
C GLY A 171 2.32 13.20 -6.00
N GLU A 172 3.61 13.01 -6.09
CA GLU A 172 4.38 12.19 -5.15
C GLU A 172 4.73 13.03 -3.93
N MET A 173 4.47 12.51 -2.73
CA MET A 173 4.64 13.24 -1.46
C MET A 173 5.65 12.57 -0.56
N GLU A 174 6.43 13.35 0.18
CA GLU A 174 7.27 12.91 1.29
C GLU A 174 6.65 13.31 2.61
N ILE A 175 6.29 12.33 3.44
CA ILE A 175 5.60 12.52 4.72
C ILE A 175 6.44 12.10 5.93
N SER A 176 7.75 11.90 5.76
CA SER A 176 8.68 11.67 6.87
C SER A 176 9.08 12.99 7.55
N THR A 177 9.46 12.90 8.83
CA THR A 177 10.15 14.01 9.50
C THR A 177 11.52 14.24 8.86
N ASP A 178 12.09 15.43 9.05
CA ASP A 178 13.37 15.79 8.42
C ASP A 178 14.55 14.96 9.01
N ASP A 179 14.44 14.54 10.28
CA ASP A 179 15.41 13.69 10.98
C ASP A 179 15.13 12.18 10.81
N SER A 180 14.12 11.79 10.06
CA SER A 180 13.85 10.38 9.77
C SER A 180 14.98 9.79 8.92
N LYS A 181 15.53 8.66 9.37
CA LYS A 181 16.54 7.90 8.61
C LYS A 181 15.93 7.19 7.42
N VAL A 182 14.70 6.73 7.56
CA VAL A 182 13.90 6.09 6.51
C VAL A 182 12.93 7.11 5.94
N LYS A 183 12.99 7.35 4.65
CA LYS A 183 12.04 8.26 3.99
C LYS A 183 10.69 7.58 3.80
N ILE A 184 9.61 8.34 3.98
CA ILE A 184 8.24 7.84 3.81
C ILE A 184 7.61 8.60 2.66
N TYR A 185 7.25 7.87 1.61
CA TYR A 185 6.63 8.43 0.41
C TYR A 185 5.20 7.94 0.26
N VAL A 186 4.38 8.80 -0.30
CA VAL A 186 3.07 8.46 -0.86
C VAL A 186 3.17 8.66 -2.36
N ILE A 187 3.07 7.57 -3.11
CA ILE A 187 3.25 7.59 -4.56
C ILE A 187 1.96 7.08 -5.21
N PRO A 188 1.27 7.92 -6.00
CA PRO A 188 0.09 7.51 -6.73
C PRO A 188 0.40 6.42 -7.76
N THR A 189 -0.42 5.37 -7.78
CA THR A 189 -0.38 4.34 -8.83
C THR A 189 -1.00 4.84 -10.12
N ASP A 190 -0.55 4.25 -11.23
CA ASP A 190 -1.12 4.44 -12.56
C ASP A 190 -1.12 3.10 -13.29
N GLU A 191 -1.99 2.20 -12.83
CA GLU A 191 -2.09 0.84 -13.38
C GLU A 191 -2.65 0.86 -14.81
N GLU A 192 -3.46 1.87 -15.12
CA GLU A 192 -4.08 2.02 -16.44
C GLU A 192 -3.06 2.28 -17.53
N ILE A 193 -2.00 3.06 -17.24
CA ILE A 193 -0.96 3.35 -18.23
C ILE A 193 -0.17 2.09 -18.60
N VAL A 194 0.09 1.20 -17.63
CA VAL A 194 0.77 -0.08 -17.90
C VAL A 194 -0.06 -0.91 -18.87
N PHE A 195 -1.37 -1.04 -18.59
CA PHE A 195 -2.29 -1.77 -19.46
C PHE A 195 -2.37 -1.17 -20.88
N ILE A 196 -2.43 0.16 -20.97
CA ILE A 196 -2.47 0.86 -22.27
C ILE A 196 -1.19 0.59 -23.07
N GLU A 197 -0.02 0.73 -22.43
CA GLU A 197 1.28 0.52 -23.09
C GLU A 197 1.44 -0.94 -23.55
N ASP A 198 1.01 -1.92 -22.76
CA ASP A 198 1.03 -3.32 -23.13
C ASP A 198 0.12 -3.58 -24.35
N VAL A 199 -1.10 -3.06 -24.36
CA VAL A 199 -2.03 -3.19 -25.48
C VAL A 199 -1.46 -2.55 -26.75
N VAL A 200 -0.88 -1.35 -26.65
CA VAL A 200 -0.25 -0.66 -27.79
C VAL A 200 0.92 -1.47 -28.32
N ALA A 201 1.78 -1.98 -27.43
CA ALA A 201 2.94 -2.77 -27.81
C ALA A 201 2.55 -4.08 -28.49
N LEU A 202 1.55 -4.79 -27.96
CA LEU A 202 1.00 -6.02 -28.54
C LEU A 202 0.40 -5.76 -29.93
N THR A 203 -0.39 -4.67 -30.07
CA THR A 203 -1.04 -4.31 -31.33
C THR A 203 -0.01 -3.97 -32.41
N ASN A 204 1.09 -3.31 -32.03
CA ASN A 204 2.16 -2.92 -32.95
C ASN A 204 3.22 -4.02 -33.17
N GLY A 205 3.08 -5.19 -32.51
CA GLY A 205 4.06 -6.27 -32.60
C GLY A 205 5.43 -5.94 -31.98
N THR A 206 5.49 -4.96 -31.06
CA THR A 206 6.71 -4.51 -30.39
C THR A 206 6.82 -5.02 -28.96
N TYR A 207 5.81 -5.73 -28.46
CA TYR A 207 5.81 -6.28 -27.12
C TYR A 207 6.93 -7.32 -26.93
N LYS A 208 7.61 -7.23 -25.83
CA LYS A 208 8.65 -8.18 -25.40
C LYS A 208 8.26 -8.81 -24.07
N ASP A 209 9.04 -9.79 -23.63
CA ASP A 209 8.93 -10.30 -22.27
C ASP A 209 8.89 -9.14 -21.27
N PRO A 210 8.02 -9.16 -20.24
CA PRO A 210 7.94 -8.09 -19.24
C PRO A 210 9.28 -7.75 -18.58
N ALA A 211 10.22 -8.69 -18.52
CA ALA A 211 11.56 -8.45 -17.99
C ALA A 211 12.46 -7.63 -18.95
N GLU A 212 12.09 -7.55 -20.22
CA GLU A 212 12.87 -6.85 -21.26
C GLU A 212 12.14 -5.60 -21.83
N PHE A 213 10.83 -5.49 -21.55
CA PHE A 213 10.04 -4.36 -22.03
C PHE A 213 10.33 -3.12 -21.18
N VAL A 214 10.77 -2.05 -21.84
CA VAL A 214 11.04 -0.76 -21.20
C VAL A 214 9.85 0.16 -21.44
N TYR A 215 9.12 0.46 -20.40
CA TYR A 215 7.98 1.35 -20.49
C TYR A 215 8.42 2.82 -20.67
N PRO A 216 7.67 3.64 -21.43
CA PRO A 216 7.96 5.07 -21.59
C PRO A 216 8.07 5.83 -20.26
N PHE A 217 7.29 5.42 -19.25
CA PHE A 217 7.29 6.05 -17.92
C PHE A 217 8.49 5.67 -17.03
N GLU A 218 9.35 4.72 -17.46
CA GLU A 218 10.61 4.42 -16.77
C GLU A 218 11.72 5.42 -17.09
N LYS A 219 11.54 6.25 -18.11
CA LYS A 219 12.51 7.28 -18.49
C LYS A 219 12.64 8.33 -17.39
N ALA A 220 13.86 8.77 -17.14
CA ALA A 220 14.17 9.74 -16.08
C ALA A 220 13.51 11.12 -16.29
N ASP A 221 13.16 11.45 -17.52
CA ASP A 221 12.51 12.69 -17.94
C ASP A 221 10.99 12.55 -18.14
N TYR A 222 10.43 11.38 -17.86
CA TYR A 222 8.99 11.18 -17.98
C TYR A 222 8.20 12.08 -17.05
N VAL A 223 7.19 12.72 -17.59
CA VAL A 223 6.23 13.55 -16.85
C VAL A 223 4.82 13.16 -17.24
N ASN A 224 4.01 12.76 -16.27
CA ASN A 224 2.57 12.67 -16.48
C ASN A 224 1.97 14.08 -16.46
N HIS A 225 1.82 14.68 -17.66
CA HIS A 225 1.35 16.05 -17.80
C HIS A 225 -0.06 16.31 -17.26
N GLN A 226 -0.93 15.30 -17.26
CA GLN A 226 -2.28 15.43 -16.72
C GLN A 226 -2.22 15.56 -15.19
N ARG A 227 -1.47 14.69 -14.53
CA ARG A 227 -1.26 14.76 -13.06
C ARG A 227 -0.53 16.03 -12.66
N ALA A 228 0.48 16.43 -13.41
CA ALA A 228 1.23 17.65 -13.13
C ALA A 228 0.36 18.91 -13.17
N ARG A 229 -0.56 19.00 -14.15
CA ARG A 229 -1.53 20.12 -14.22
C ARG A 229 -2.53 20.08 -13.07
N ALA A 230 -3.06 18.89 -12.76
CA ALA A 230 -4.00 18.71 -11.65
C ALA A 230 -3.34 19.06 -10.31
N PHE A 231 -2.12 18.62 -10.08
CA PHE A 231 -1.35 18.94 -8.89
C PHE A 231 -1.05 20.45 -8.76
N ALA A 232 -0.68 21.11 -9.86
CA ALA A 232 -0.49 22.56 -9.86
C ALA A 232 -1.77 23.30 -9.42
N ALA A 233 -2.94 22.91 -9.94
CA ALA A 233 -4.23 23.48 -9.54
C ALA A 233 -4.60 23.19 -8.07
N GLU A 234 -4.19 22.03 -7.51
CA GLU A 234 -4.33 21.74 -6.08
C GLU A 234 -3.41 22.63 -5.24
N CYS A 235 -2.17 22.86 -5.67
CA CYS A 235 -1.23 23.75 -4.99
C CYS A 235 -1.66 25.21 -4.99
N GLU A 236 -2.39 25.66 -6.01
CA GLU A 236 -3.00 27.01 -6.00
C GLU A 236 -4.03 27.17 -4.86
N LYS A 237 -4.77 26.11 -4.54
CA LYS A 237 -5.77 26.09 -3.46
C LYS A 237 -5.15 25.81 -2.08
N THR A 238 -4.09 25.02 -2.07
CA THR A 238 -3.41 24.58 -0.84
C THR A 238 -1.89 24.64 -1.07
N PRO A 239 -1.27 25.84 -0.92
CA PRO A 239 0.16 26.04 -1.22
C PRO A 239 1.12 25.16 -0.40
N GLU A 240 0.66 24.68 0.75
CA GLU A 240 1.42 23.79 1.62
C GLU A 240 1.74 22.43 0.97
N LEU A 241 0.90 21.96 0.02
CA LEU A 241 1.15 20.72 -0.71
C LEU A 241 2.49 20.74 -1.47
N ALA A 242 2.85 21.88 -2.04
CA ALA A 242 4.12 22.03 -2.72
C ALA A 242 5.35 21.84 -1.80
N LYS A 243 5.19 22.06 -0.50
CA LYS A 243 6.27 21.91 0.50
C LYS A 243 6.59 20.46 0.82
N ILE A 244 5.60 19.58 0.67
CA ILE A 244 5.72 18.14 0.93
C ILE A 244 5.88 17.33 -0.34
N GLN A 245 5.88 17.96 -1.51
CA GLN A 245 6.14 17.27 -2.77
C GLN A 245 7.53 16.63 -2.75
N ALA A 246 7.58 15.35 -3.09
CA ALA A 246 8.84 14.63 -3.25
C ALA A 246 9.65 15.28 -4.37
N LYS A 247 10.87 15.67 -4.08
CA LYS A 247 11.72 16.33 -5.07
C LYS A 247 12.25 15.29 -6.05
N PRO A 248 12.05 15.45 -7.36
CA PRO A 248 12.63 14.56 -8.33
C PRO A 248 14.15 14.59 -8.19
N ARG A 249 14.77 13.47 -8.52
CA ARG A 249 16.22 13.35 -8.54
C ARG A 249 16.78 14.41 -9.52
N LYS A 250 17.63 15.31 -9.05
CA LYS A 250 18.46 16.09 -9.96
C LYS A 250 19.37 15.12 -10.72
N ALA A 251 19.25 15.09 -12.03
CA ALA A 251 20.11 14.32 -12.91
C ALA A 251 21.58 14.72 -12.72
#